data_02e42f48e50b4f1babd1919b9f622a05
#
_entry.id   02e42f48e50b4f1babd1919b9f622a05
#
_cell.length_a   1.000
_cell.length_b   1.000
_cell.length_c   1.000
_cell.angle_alpha   90.00
_cell.angle_beta   90.00
_cell.angle_gamma   90.00
#
_symmetry.space_group_name_H-M   'P 1'
#
loop_
_entity.id
_entity.type
_entity.pdbx_description
1 polymer ?
#
loop_
_entity_poly.entity_id
_entity_poly.type
_entity_poly.pdbx_seq_one_letter_code
_entity_poly.pdbx_strand_id
1 'polypeptide(L)'
;MPSAAPTEPASHRASRCALAALLVGAGTMHFVSPEFFDDLVPSWVPGEPRVWTYVSGVAELAVGALVANRRSERIGGWAALALFFAVYPANIDDTFTNPPTDARGIGSLVRLPLQLPLFAWALHHARARHGTDVPSARDDTTR
;
A
#
# COMPACT_ATOMS: atom_id res chain seq x y z
N MET A 1 -15.25 33.36 -16.38
CA MET A 1 -15.23 32.89 -14.98
C MET A 1 -14.37 31.64 -14.94
N PRO A 2 -13.34 31.55 -14.10
CA PRO A 2 -12.54 30.31 -14.03
C PRO A 2 -13.42 29.20 -13.43
N SER A 3 -13.56 28.11 -14.22
CA SER A 3 -14.24 26.90 -13.74
C SER A 3 -13.47 26.34 -12.55
N ALA A 4 -14.14 26.18 -11.41
CA ALA A 4 -13.53 25.56 -10.24
C ALA A 4 -13.10 24.14 -10.59
N ALA A 5 -11.82 23.83 -10.36
CA ALA A 5 -11.32 22.48 -10.56
C ALA A 5 -12.16 21.50 -9.71
N PRO A 6 -12.49 20.30 -10.25
CA PRO A 6 -13.29 19.33 -9.52
C PRO A 6 -12.61 18.97 -8.20
N THR A 7 -13.32 19.18 -7.10
CA THR A 7 -12.83 18.85 -5.75
C THR A 7 -12.92 17.34 -5.55
N GLU A 8 -11.85 16.75 -5.01
CA GLU A 8 -11.82 15.35 -4.62
C GLU A 8 -12.95 15.04 -3.62
N PRO A 9 -13.76 13.96 -3.83
CA PRO A 9 -14.77 13.55 -2.86
C PRO A 9 -14.16 13.28 -1.48
N ALA A 10 -14.82 13.71 -0.41
CA ALA A 10 -14.32 13.55 0.96
C ALA A 10 -14.05 12.09 1.33
N SER A 11 -14.90 11.15 0.88
CA SER A 11 -14.74 9.71 1.09
C SER A 11 -13.48 9.17 0.41
N HIS A 12 -13.19 9.59 -0.82
CA HIS A 12 -11.98 9.18 -1.53
C HIS A 12 -10.71 9.70 -0.83
N ARG A 13 -10.72 10.97 -0.44
CA ARG A 13 -9.62 11.57 0.33
C ARG A 13 -9.40 10.85 1.66
N ALA A 14 -10.46 10.52 2.40
CA ALA A 14 -10.37 9.78 3.65
C ALA A 14 -9.75 8.39 3.43
N SER A 15 -10.21 7.66 2.41
CA SER A 15 -9.66 6.35 2.01
C SER A 15 -8.17 6.43 1.67
N ARG A 16 -7.77 7.40 0.86
CA ARG A 16 -6.37 7.65 0.49
C ARG A 16 -5.49 7.98 1.69
N CYS A 17 -5.95 8.88 2.56
CA CYS A 17 -5.22 9.21 3.79
C CYS A 17 -5.11 8.01 4.75
N ALA A 18 -6.14 7.16 4.83
CA ALA A 18 -6.12 5.97 5.66
C ALA A 18 -5.11 4.93 5.14
N LEU A 19 -5.06 4.69 3.82
CA LEU A 19 -4.06 3.79 3.23
C LEU A 19 -2.63 4.34 3.43
N ALA A 20 -2.44 5.64 3.23
CA ALA A 20 -1.15 6.30 3.48
C ALA A 20 -0.72 6.18 4.95
N ALA A 21 -1.65 6.41 5.89
CA ALA A 21 -1.38 6.30 7.32
C ALA A 21 -1.04 4.86 7.74
N LEU A 22 -1.72 3.86 7.16
CA LEU A 22 -1.40 2.46 7.36
C LEU A 22 0.05 2.15 6.94
N LEU A 23 0.43 2.53 5.72
CA LEU A 23 1.76 2.29 5.17
C LEU A 23 2.85 3.03 5.97
N VAL A 24 2.62 4.30 6.29
CA VAL A 24 3.58 5.10 7.09
C VAL A 24 3.70 4.52 8.51
N GLY A 25 2.59 4.13 9.12
CA GLY A 25 2.60 3.50 10.44
C GLY A 25 3.38 2.18 10.44
N ALA A 26 3.08 1.28 9.49
CA ALA A 26 3.78 0.01 9.34
C ALA A 26 5.27 0.24 9.07
N GLY A 27 5.61 1.11 8.10
CA GLY A 27 7.00 1.44 7.78
C GLY A 27 7.77 2.01 8.96
N THR A 28 7.14 2.87 9.77
CA THR A 28 7.74 3.39 11.00
C THR A 28 8.02 2.28 12.02
N MET A 29 7.10 1.32 12.16
CA MET A 29 7.26 0.21 13.10
C MET A 29 8.46 -0.68 12.77
N HIS A 30 8.88 -0.78 11.50
CA HIS A 30 10.11 -1.48 11.11
C HIS A 30 11.39 -0.87 11.74
N PHE A 31 11.36 0.40 12.12
CA PHE A 31 12.47 1.08 12.79
C PHE A 31 12.30 1.13 14.31
N VAL A 32 11.06 1.12 14.80
CA VAL A 32 10.78 1.19 16.25
C VAL A 32 10.92 -0.17 16.92
N SER A 33 10.50 -1.24 16.25
CA SER A 33 10.54 -2.61 16.75
C SER A 33 11.07 -3.58 15.68
N PRO A 34 12.32 -3.41 15.24
CA PRO A 34 12.86 -4.16 14.11
C PRO A 34 12.96 -5.66 14.38
N GLU A 35 13.18 -6.09 15.64
CA GLU A 35 13.25 -7.49 16.03
C GLU A 35 12.00 -8.27 15.65
N PHE A 36 10.83 -7.66 15.82
CA PHE A 36 9.56 -8.27 15.45
C PHE A 36 9.50 -8.57 13.93
N PHE A 37 10.03 -7.66 13.10
CA PHE A 37 10.01 -7.82 11.65
C PHE A 37 11.15 -8.72 11.14
N ASP A 38 12.29 -8.76 11.83
CA ASP A 38 13.39 -9.69 11.50
C ASP A 38 12.91 -11.15 11.57
N ASP A 39 12.09 -11.45 12.58
CA ASP A 39 11.50 -12.77 12.78
C ASP A 39 10.49 -13.16 11.67
N LEU A 40 10.00 -12.20 10.90
CA LEU A 40 9.09 -12.43 9.77
C LEU A 40 9.83 -12.64 8.45
N VAL A 41 11.15 -12.42 8.41
CA VAL A 41 11.95 -12.66 7.21
C VAL A 41 12.21 -14.16 7.08
N PRO A 42 11.73 -14.81 5.99
CA PRO A 42 11.91 -16.24 5.81
C PRO A 42 13.38 -16.63 5.70
N SER A 43 13.74 -17.81 6.24
CA SER A 43 15.11 -18.32 6.21
C SER A 43 15.68 -18.57 4.81
N TRP A 44 14.83 -18.70 3.80
CA TRP A 44 15.24 -18.83 2.39
C TRP A 44 15.61 -17.49 1.72
N VAL A 45 15.32 -16.37 2.37
CA VAL A 45 15.70 -15.04 1.87
C VAL A 45 17.19 -14.82 2.19
N PRO A 46 18.04 -14.54 1.18
CA PRO A 46 19.47 -14.39 1.41
C PRO A 46 19.81 -13.08 2.14
N GLY A 47 20.85 -13.11 2.96
CA GLY A 47 21.38 -11.96 3.70
C GLY A 47 20.81 -11.82 5.11
N GLU A 48 21.15 -10.71 5.76
CA GLU A 48 20.74 -10.43 7.13
C GLU A 48 19.27 -9.99 7.21
N PRO A 49 18.44 -10.60 8.06
CA PRO A 49 17.03 -10.23 8.22
C PRO A 49 16.84 -8.74 8.49
N ARG A 50 17.69 -8.13 9.32
CA ARG A 50 17.65 -6.69 9.65
C ARG A 50 17.72 -5.79 8.42
N VAL A 51 18.47 -6.17 7.40
CA VAL A 51 18.55 -5.40 6.15
C VAL A 51 17.21 -5.40 5.44
N TRP A 52 16.56 -6.55 5.35
CA TRP A 52 15.23 -6.66 4.73
C TRP A 52 14.15 -5.93 5.51
N THR A 53 14.21 -5.98 6.85
CA THR A 53 13.36 -5.18 7.74
C THR A 53 13.45 -3.70 7.42
N TYR A 54 14.65 -3.13 7.34
CA TYR A 54 14.81 -1.71 7.03
C TYR A 54 14.48 -1.35 5.58
N VAL A 55 14.79 -2.22 4.63
CA VAL A 55 14.41 -2.02 3.21
C VAL A 55 12.89 -1.97 3.08
N SER A 56 12.18 -2.90 3.72
CA SER A 56 10.71 -2.89 3.75
C SER A 56 10.16 -1.62 4.39
N GLY A 57 10.71 -1.22 5.53
CA GLY A 57 10.30 0.01 6.21
C GLY A 57 10.46 1.25 5.35
N VAL A 58 11.61 1.40 4.67
CA VAL A 58 11.85 2.52 3.73
C VAL A 58 10.87 2.45 2.56
N ALA A 59 10.64 1.27 1.98
CA ALA A 59 9.69 1.09 0.88
C ALA A 59 8.26 1.48 1.29
N GLU A 60 7.80 1.06 2.47
CA GLU A 60 6.48 1.40 3.00
C GLU A 60 6.33 2.90 3.24
N LEU A 61 7.34 3.57 3.82
CA LEU A 61 7.33 5.02 4.01
C LEU A 61 7.27 5.77 2.68
N ALA A 62 8.07 5.35 1.70
CA ALA A 62 8.10 5.96 0.37
C ALA A 62 6.75 5.77 -0.36
N VAL A 63 6.20 4.56 -0.33
CA VAL A 63 4.90 4.25 -0.94
C VAL A 63 3.77 4.99 -0.23
N GLY A 64 3.80 5.06 1.11
CA GLY A 64 2.85 5.83 1.90
C GLY A 64 2.86 7.33 1.52
N ALA A 65 4.04 7.91 1.32
CA ALA A 65 4.18 9.30 0.86
C ALA A 65 3.62 9.50 -0.56
N LEU A 66 3.85 8.55 -1.48
CA LEU A 66 3.27 8.59 -2.82
C LEU A 66 1.74 8.52 -2.80
N VAL A 67 1.17 7.65 -1.98
CA VAL A 67 -0.28 7.53 -1.80
C VAL A 67 -0.86 8.80 -1.15
N ALA A 68 -0.19 9.37 -0.16
CA ALA A 68 -0.65 10.59 0.53
C ALA A 68 -0.81 11.78 -0.41
N ASN A 69 0.03 11.89 -1.43
CA ASN A 69 0.00 12.98 -2.39
C ASN A 69 -0.97 12.67 -3.53
N ARG A 70 -2.01 13.51 -3.70
CA ARG A 70 -3.02 13.35 -4.75
C ARG A 70 -2.43 13.23 -6.16
N ARG A 71 -1.33 13.92 -6.45
CA ARG A 71 -0.71 13.91 -7.79
C ARG A 71 -0.02 12.59 -8.12
N SER A 72 0.49 11.90 -7.11
CA SER A 72 1.19 10.61 -7.24
C SER A 72 0.36 9.42 -6.78
N GLU A 73 -0.89 9.62 -6.35
CA GLU A 73 -1.77 8.59 -5.81
C GLU A 73 -1.84 7.33 -6.68
N ARG A 74 -1.98 7.49 -8.00
CA ARG A 74 -2.03 6.35 -8.92
C ARG A 74 -0.74 5.54 -8.92
N ILE A 75 0.41 6.21 -8.94
CA ILE A 75 1.73 5.57 -8.86
C ILE A 75 1.88 4.90 -7.49
N GLY A 76 1.50 5.61 -6.41
CA GLY A 76 1.48 5.09 -5.05
C GLY A 76 0.60 3.86 -4.90
N GLY A 77 -0.58 3.82 -5.52
CA GLY A 77 -1.47 2.67 -5.53
C GLY A 77 -0.86 1.44 -6.20
N TRP A 78 -0.21 1.60 -7.36
CA TRP A 78 0.52 0.51 -8.03
C TRP A 78 1.72 0.06 -7.21
N ALA A 79 2.47 1.00 -6.62
CA ALA A 79 3.60 0.69 -5.75
C ALA A 79 3.15 -0.06 -4.48
N ALA A 80 2.04 0.34 -3.86
CA ALA A 80 1.45 -0.36 -2.72
C ALA A 80 1.02 -1.79 -3.09
N LEU A 81 0.39 -1.95 -4.26
CA LEU A 81 0.02 -3.28 -4.75
C LEU A 81 1.24 -4.17 -4.94
N ALA A 82 2.29 -3.65 -5.59
CA ALA A 82 3.55 -4.38 -5.79
C ALA A 82 4.22 -4.74 -4.45
N LEU A 83 4.24 -3.80 -3.49
CA LEU A 83 4.78 -4.01 -2.16
C LEU A 83 4.03 -5.13 -1.41
N PHE A 84 2.70 -5.09 -1.43
CA PHE A 84 1.87 -6.13 -0.79
C PHE A 84 2.10 -7.50 -1.44
N PHE A 85 2.26 -7.57 -2.76
CA PHE A 85 2.63 -8.81 -3.44
C PHE A 85 4.02 -9.30 -3.06
N ALA A 86 4.99 -8.39 -2.90
CA ALA A 86 6.37 -8.75 -2.54
C ALA A 86 6.47 -9.36 -1.13
N VAL A 87 5.67 -8.86 -0.17
CA VAL A 87 5.67 -9.38 1.21
C VAL A 87 4.75 -10.60 1.41
N TYR A 88 3.86 -10.88 0.47
CA TYR A 88 2.89 -11.96 0.60
C TYR A 88 3.52 -13.36 0.77
N PRO A 89 4.57 -13.75 0.01
CA PRO A 89 5.26 -15.02 0.23
C PRO A 89 5.81 -15.18 1.64
N ALA A 90 6.36 -14.12 2.23
CA ALA A 90 6.84 -14.13 3.62
C ALA A 90 5.70 -14.35 4.63
N ASN A 91 4.54 -13.72 4.40
CA ASN A 91 3.35 -13.93 5.22
C ASN A 91 2.81 -15.37 5.13
N ILE A 92 2.92 -16.00 3.94
CA ILE A 92 2.58 -17.42 3.76
C ILE A 92 3.55 -18.28 4.55
N ASP A 93 4.86 -18.09 4.39
CA ASP A 93 5.90 -18.84 5.08
C ASP A 93 5.74 -18.74 6.61
N ASP A 94 5.56 -17.54 7.14
CA ASP A 94 5.33 -17.30 8.57
C ASP A 94 4.10 -18.05 9.10
N THR A 95 3.03 -18.17 8.32
CA THR A 95 1.82 -18.91 8.71
C THR A 95 2.06 -20.41 8.79
N PHE A 96 2.88 -20.97 7.89
CA PHE A 96 3.19 -22.40 7.91
C PHE A 96 4.25 -22.77 8.95
N THR A 97 5.15 -21.87 9.29
CA THR A 97 6.20 -22.10 10.29
C THR A 97 5.74 -21.81 11.71
N ASN A 98 4.73 -20.97 11.89
CA ASN A 98 4.16 -20.63 13.20
C ASN A 98 2.69 -21.08 13.30
N PRO A 99 2.43 -22.30 13.81
CA PRO A 99 1.07 -22.81 13.96
C PRO A 99 0.26 -21.95 14.93
N PRO A 100 -1.09 -21.85 14.78
CA PRO A 100 -1.94 -20.93 15.54
C PRO A 100 -2.20 -21.40 16.98
N THR A 101 -1.13 -21.76 17.70
CA THR A 101 -1.17 -22.21 19.09
C THR A 101 -0.92 -21.10 20.09
N ASP A 102 -0.41 -19.96 19.63
CA ASP A 102 -0.15 -18.77 20.43
C ASP A 102 -0.56 -17.49 19.68
N ALA A 103 -0.36 -16.32 20.31
CA ALA A 103 -0.74 -15.04 19.74
C ALA A 103 -0.01 -14.73 18.43
N ARG A 104 1.24 -15.20 18.25
CA ARG A 104 2.03 -15.02 17.03
C ARG A 104 1.43 -15.82 15.88
N GLY A 105 1.22 -17.11 16.05
CA GLY A 105 0.65 -17.98 15.01
C GLY A 105 -0.78 -17.60 14.65
N ILE A 106 -1.61 -17.16 15.62
CA ILE A 106 -2.93 -16.59 15.33
C ILE A 106 -2.81 -15.32 14.49
N GLY A 107 -1.86 -14.43 14.83
CA GLY A 107 -1.60 -13.21 14.08
C GLY A 107 -1.18 -13.49 12.63
N SER A 108 -0.30 -14.47 12.41
CA SER A 108 0.14 -14.91 11.08
C SER A 108 -1.04 -15.43 10.26
N LEU A 109 -1.88 -16.30 10.84
CA LEU A 109 -3.05 -16.84 10.18
C LEU A 109 -4.06 -15.75 9.78
N VAL A 110 -4.33 -14.77 10.65
CA VAL A 110 -5.25 -13.65 10.40
C VAL A 110 -4.70 -12.70 9.32
N ARG A 111 -3.39 -12.54 9.25
CA ARG A 111 -2.73 -11.66 8.28
C ARG A 111 -2.97 -12.09 6.83
N LEU A 112 -3.05 -13.40 6.54
CA LEU A 112 -3.27 -13.90 5.17
C LEU A 112 -4.59 -13.41 4.55
N PRO A 113 -5.76 -13.62 5.17
CA PRO A 113 -7.01 -13.12 4.58
C PRO A 113 -7.09 -11.60 4.57
N LEU A 114 -6.45 -10.90 5.52
CA LEU A 114 -6.39 -9.42 5.53
C LEU A 114 -5.59 -8.86 4.34
N GLN A 115 -4.73 -9.65 3.72
CA GLN A 115 -4.00 -9.23 2.53
C GLN A 115 -4.93 -8.98 1.34
N LEU A 116 -6.02 -9.73 1.21
CA LEU A 116 -6.97 -9.57 0.10
C LEU A 116 -7.64 -8.18 0.06
N PRO A 117 -8.22 -7.67 1.16
CA PRO A 117 -8.71 -6.29 1.17
C PRO A 117 -7.62 -5.24 0.97
N LEU A 118 -6.37 -5.48 1.40
CA LEU A 118 -5.26 -4.57 1.13
C LEU A 118 -4.92 -4.51 -0.36
N PHE A 119 -4.91 -5.63 -1.07
CA PHE A 119 -4.76 -5.67 -2.53
C PHE A 119 -5.87 -4.89 -3.23
N ALA A 120 -7.13 -5.14 -2.84
CA ALA A 120 -8.27 -4.44 -3.40
C ALA A 120 -8.20 -2.93 -3.15
N TRP A 121 -7.77 -2.53 -1.96
CA TRP A 121 -7.63 -1.14 -1.57
C TRP A 121 -6.52 -0.42 -2.35
N ALA A 122 -5.34 -1.04 -2.45
CA ALA A 122 -4.24 -0.53 -3.27
C ALA A 122 -4.67 -0.39 -4.74
N LEU A 123 -5.36 -1.40 -5.28
CA LEU A 123 -5.86 -1.41 -6.65
C LEU A 123 -6.90 -0.32 -6.90
N HIS A 124 -7.76 -0.02 -5.91
CA HIS A 124 -8.70 1.10 -5.99
C HIS A 124 -7.96 2.43 -6.24
N HIS A 125 -6.91 2.72 -5.47
CA HIS A 125 -6.10 3.94 -5.65
C HIS A 125 -5.22 3.90 -6.90
N ALA A 126 -4.74 2.73 -7.32
CA ALA A 126 -4.00 2.54 -8.57
C ALA A 126 -4.84 2.87 -9.81
N ARG A 127 -6.15 2.72 -9.72
CA ARG A 127 -7.12 3.02 -10.80
C ARG A 127 -7.76 4.40 -10.69
N ALA A 128 -7.41 5.19 -9.68
CA ALA A 128 -7.95 6.53 -9.51
C ALA A 128 -7.72 7.38 -10.76
N ARG A 129 -8.80 7.91 -11.35
CA ARG A 129 -8.76 8.81 -12.51
C ARG A 129 -8.71 10.23 -11.97
N HIS A 130 -7.60 10.89 -12.18
CA HIS A 130 -7.55 12.33 -12.02
C HIS A 130 -8.14 12.91 -13.29
N GLY A 131 -9.29 13.59 -13.20
CA GLY A 131 -9.99 14.13 -14.34
C GLY A 131 -9.11 15.11 -15.13
N THR A 132 -8.49 14.61 -16.16
CA THR A 132 -7.93 15.35 -17.30
C THR A 132 -8.85 15.12 -18.53
N ASP A 133 -10.15 15.02 -18.31
CA ASP A 133 -11.10 15.08 -19.41
C ASP A 133 -11.18 16.55 -19.84
N VAL A 134 -10.26 16.94 -20.68
CA VAL A 134 -10.46 18.09 -21.55
C VAL A 134 -11.71 17.76 -22.38
N PRO A 135 -12.79 18.54 -22.29
CA PRO A 135 -13.92 18.33 -23.18
C PRO A 135 -13.38 18.40 -24.61
N SER A 136 -13.56 17.32 -25.36
CA SER A 136 -13.38 17.34 -26.80
C SER A 136 -14.17 18.51 -27.31
N ALA A 137 -13.49 19.51 -27.87
CA ALA A 137 -14.11 20.59 -28.59
C ALA A 137 -14.96 19.94 -29.69
N ARG A 138 -16.27 19.94 -29.49
CA ARG A 138 -17.20 19.61 -30.56
C ARG A 138 -16.94 20.62 -31.64
N ASP A 139 -16.45 20.12 -32.76
CA ASP A 139 -16.37 20.79 -34.03
C ASP A 139 -17.77 21.24 -34.39
N ASP A 140 -18.06 22.51 -34.12
CA ASP A 140 -19.30 23.18 -34.52
C ASP A 140 -19.04 23.83 -35.89
N THR A 141 -18.77 22.98 -36.90
CA THR A 141 -18.72 23.38 -38.30
C THR A 141 -19.96 22.88 -39.01
N THR A 142 -21.08 23.55 -38.75
CA THR A 142 -22.20 23.56 -39.69
C THR A 142 -22.81 24.95 -39.75
N ARG A 143 -22.26 25.78 -40.66
CA ARG A 143 -23.05 26.67 -41.52
C ARG A 143 -22.19 27.24 -42.65
#